data_b30cf0a1832ca98a4d23b1c3b61d22ee
#
_entry.id   b30cf0a1832ca98a4d23b1c3b61d22ee
#
_cell.length_a   1.000
_cell.length_b   1.000
_cell.length_c   1.000
_cell.angle_alpha   90.00
_cell.angle_beta   90.00
_cell.angle_gamma   90.00
#
_symmetry.space_group_name_H-M   'P 1'
#
loop_
_entity.id
_entity.type
_entity.pdbx_description
1 polymer ?
#
loop_
_entity_poly.entity_id
_entity_poly.type
_entity_poly.pdbx_seq_one_letter_code
_entity_poly.pdbx_strand_id
1 'polypeptide(L)'
;MTLDDWVQSHRFLDPLAQVRRRIDAAVEQAMPPLPPLSGWDDYVEDFAIGVPLLHSQIPIDLEPGGHAVVRVIHSLASDPQCPTLAEDAAALSSQFQADPLAPRRIVDWLLGDDAWEPVRSGLLRSVGWITLAAGLRPLVQAFTAWRDDDRWLRRYCPTCGALPAMAHLVGVDPGRRRFLRCGRCASEWRYGRTGCPFCETESHRLASVGVDGEGGLRIDYCEACRGYVKTYNGQGDESVLLADWTSLHLDLLACDRGLKRMASSLYELEPVASDAPPPFTTASGEAECESRGNMASLR
;
A
#
# COMPACT_ATOMS: atom_id res chain seq x y z
N MET A 1 -2.87 13.49 16.86
CA MET A 1 -2.57 14.30 15.64
C MET A 1 -3.59 13.95 14.56
N THR A 2 -4.27 14.93 13.99
CA THR A 2 -5.22 14.70 12.89
C THR A 2 -4.51 14.74 11.53
N LEU A 3 -5.17 14.26 10.49
CA LEU A 3 -4.66 14.38 9.11
C LEU A 3 -4.49 15.85 8.72
N ASP A 4 -5.41 16.71 9.12
CA ASP A 4 -5.35 18.14 8.80
C ASP A 4 -4.16 18.82 9.48
N ASP A 5 -3.87 18.51 10.75
CA ASP A 5 -2.68 19.02 11.45
C ASP A 5 -1.39 18.57 10.74
N TRP A 6 -1.34 17.31 10.29
CA TRP A 6 -0.20 16.75 9.56
C TRP A 6 0.01 17.43 8.21
N VAL A 7 -1.06 17.56 7.42
CA VAL A 7 -1.02 18.23 6.11
C VAL A 7 -0.68 19.71 6.26
N GLN A 8 -1.14 20.39 7.32
CA GLN A 8 -0.79 21.79 7.59
C GLN A 8 0.72 21.97 7.82
N SER A 9 1.36 21.03 8.48
CA SER A 9 2.82 21.04 8.66
C SER A 9 3.60 20.50 7.44
N HIS A 10 2.93 19.79 6.53
CA HIS A 10 3.49 19.17 5.33
C HIS A 10 2.70 19.58 4.07
N ARG A 11 2.68 20.88 3.76
CA ARG A 11 1.81 21.45 2.71
C ARG A 11 1.99 20.86 1.32
N PHE A 12 3.13 20.25 1.04
CA PHE A 12 3.35 19.50 -0.20
C PHE A 12 2.43 18.28 -0.35
N LEU A 13 1.83 17.78 0.74
CA LEU A 13 0.82 16.72 0.72
C LEU A 13 -0.59 17.21 0.37
N ASP A 14 -0.86 18.51 0.36
CA ASP A 14 -2.20 19.08 0.15
C ASP A 14 -2.89 18.53 -1.12
N PRO A 15 -2.27 18.54 -2.31
CA PRO A 15 -2.91 18.02 -3.51
C PRO A 15 -3.28 16.53 -3.38
N LEU A 16 -2.38 15.73 -2.80
CA LEU A 16 -2.61 14.31 -2.59
C LEU A 16 -3.69 14.05 -1.54
N ALA A 17 -3.73 14.85 -0.46
CA ALA A 17 -4.76 14.77 0.55
C ALA A 17 -6.15 15.09 0.00
N GLN A 18 -6.25 16.08 -0.91
CA GLN A 18 -7.50 16.40 -1.60
C GLN A 18 -7.98 15.23 -2.47
N VAL A 19 -7.11 14.67 -3.30
CA VAL A 19 -7.41 13.49 -4.12
C VAL A 19 -7.84 12.32 -3.23
N ARG A 20 -7.10 12.07 -2.15
CA ARG A 20 -7.39 10.98 -1.22
C ARG A 20 -8.76 11.12 -0.56
N ARG A 21 -9.13 12.30 -0.07
CA ARG A 21 -10.46 12.56 0.52
C ARG A 21 -11.59 12.28 -0.47
N ARG A 22 -11.40 12.56 -1.77
CA ARG A 22 -12.40 12.28 -2.80
C ARG A 22 -12.55 10.79 -3.04
N ILE A 23 -11.43 10.08 -3.13
CA ILE A 23 -11.46 8.63 -3.26
C ILE A 23 -12.15 8.01 -2.03
N ASP A 24 -11.79 8.43 -0.81
CA ASP A 24 -12.37 7.92 0.42
C ASP A 24 -13.89 8.19 0.49
N ALA A 25 -14.36 9.37 0.09
CA ALA A 25 -15.78 9.70 0.04
C ALA A 25 -16.55 8.85 -0.99
N ALA A 26 -15.96 8.61 -2.17
CA ALA A 26 -16.55 7.73 -3.18
C ALA A 26 -16.59 6.27 -2.70
N VAL A 27 -15.55 5.82 -2.01
CA VAL A 27 -15.46 4.47 -1.43
C VAL A 27 -16.52 4.27 -0.34
N GLU A 28 -16.70 5.24 0.56
CA GLU A 28 -17.71 5.18 1.62
C GLU A 28 -19.12 4.98 1.07
N GLN A 29 -19.42 5.61 -0.08
CA GLN A 29 -20.72 5.46 -0.75
C GLN A 29 -20.87 4.16 -1.53
N ALA A 30 -19.77 3.62 -2.07
CA ALA A 30 -19.81 2.51 -3.00
C ALA A 30 -19.52 1.15 -2.36
N MET A 31 -18.72 1.08 -1.29
CA MET A 31 -18.18 -0.17 -0.76
C MET A 31 -18.90 -0.61 0.52
N PRO A 32 -19.78 -1.62 0.46
CA PRO A 32 -20.30 -2.25 1.67
C PRO A 32 -19.20 -3.08 2.36
N PRO A 33 -19.27 -3.25 3.69
CA PRO A 33 -18.37 -4.15 4.38
C PRO A 33 -18.59 -5.59 3.87
N LEU A 34 -17.48 -6.29 3.58
CA LEU A 34 -17.55 -7.71 3.26
C LEU A 34 -17.87 -8.53 4.52
N PRO A 35 -18.70 -9.59 4.41
CA PRO A 35 -19.04 -10.39 5.56
C PRO A 35 -17.80 -11.07 6.16
N PRO A 36 -17.72 -11.20 7.48
CA PRO A 36 -16.68 -12.00 8.13
C PRO A 36 -16.87 -13.47 7.76
N LEU A 37 -15.77 -14.24 7.79
CA LEU A 37 -15.84 -15.69 7.65
C LEU A 37 -16.56 -16.31 8.85
N SER A 38 -17.33 -17.37 8.57
CA SER A 38 -18.07 -18.12 9.59
C SER A 38 -17.20 -19.06 10.42
N GLY A 39 -15.98 -19.34 9.98
CA GLY A 39 -15.01 -20.21 10.66
C GLY A 39 -13.62 -20.09 10.04
N TRP A 40 -12.62 -20.57 10.76
CA TRP A 40 -11.21 -20.52 10.36
C TRP A 40 -10.58 -21.91 10.26
N ASP A 41 -11.35 -22.97 10.55
CA ASP A 41 -10.81 -24.34 10.64
C ASP A 41 -10.20 -24.79 9.31
N ASP A 42 -10.84 -24.44 8.20
CA ASP A 42 -10.35 -24.75 6.85
C ASP A 42 -9.09 -23.96 6.44
N TYR A 43 -8.72 -22.92 7.21
CA TYR A 43 -7.54 -22.09 6.94
C TYR A 43 -6.32 -22.45 7.79
N VAL A 44 -6.48 -23.28 8.82
CA VAL A 44 -5.39 -23.60 9.77
C VAL A 44 -4.16 -24.15 9.06
N GLU A 45 -4.35 -25.05 8.09
CA GLU A 45 -3.26 -25.69 7.33
C GLU A 45 -2.59 -24.66 6.40
N ASP A 46 -3.35 -23.91 5.63
CA ASP A 46 -2.86 -22.85 4.74
C ASP A 46 -2.06 -21.80 5.52
N PHE A 47 -2.57 -21.39 6.68
CA PHE A 47 -1.87 -20.45 7.57
C PHE A 47 -0.53 -21.02 8.05
N ALA A 48 -0.50 -22.27 8.46
CA ALA A 48 0.70 -22.91 8.98
C ALA A 48 1.83 -23.00 7.92
N ILE A 49 1.49 -23.29 6.67
CA ILE A 49 2.45 -23.34 5.56
C ILE A 49 2.74 -21.96 4.95
N GLY A 50 1.97 -20.91 5.34
CA GLY A 50 2.21 -19.52 4.97
C GLY A 50 1.50 -19.07 3.71
N VAL A 51 0.38 -19.67 3.35
CA VAL A 51 -0.49 -19.16 2.29
C VAL A 51 -1.26 -17.95 2.80
N PRO A 52 -1.19 -16.77 2.15
CA PRO A 52 -1.97 -15.59 2.55
C PRO A 52 -3.47 -15.84 2.40
N LEU A 53 -4.28 -15.25 3.28
CA LEU A 53 -5.73 -15.49 3.36
C LEU A 53 -6.46 -15.33 2.00
N LEU A 54 -6.14 -14.25 1.24
CA LEU A 54 -6.78 -14.00 -0.07
C LEU A 54 -6.25 -14.89 -1.20
N HIS A 55 -5.26 -15.75 -0.93
CA HIS A 55 -4.71 -16.74 -1.87
C HIS A 55 -4.97 -18.18 -1.41
N SER A 56 -5.73 -18.36 -0.32
CA SER A 56 -6.10 -19.66 0.22
C SER A 56 -7.28 -20.27 -0.55
N GLN A 57 -7.60 -21.52 -0.22
CA GLN A 57 -8.76 -22.22 -0.78
C GLN A 57 -10.09 -21.79 -0.13
N ILE A 58 -10.05 -20.93 0.90
CA ILE A 58 -11.28 -20.43 1.54
C ILE A 58 -12.07 -19.57 0.55
N PRO A 59 -13.35 -19.82 0.36
CA PRO A 59 -14.18 -19.05 -0.54
C PRO A 59 -14.50 -17.67 0.06
N ILE A 60 -13.67 -16.69 -0.24
CA ILE A 60 -13.92 -15.27 0.08
C ILE A 60 -14.51 -14.63 -1.17
N ASP A 61 -15.77 -14.24 -1.10
CA ASP A 61 -16.42 -13.53 -2.21
C ASP A 61 -15.95 -12.06 -2.25
N LEU A 62 -15.07 -11.75 -3.19
CA LEU A 62 -14.57 -10.41 -3.46
C LEU A 62 -15.29 -9.71 -4.62
N GLU A 63 -16.24 -10.34 -5.29
CA GLU A 63 -16.95 -9.77 -6.42
C GLU A 63 -17.69 -8.46 -6.06
N PRO A 64 -18.34 -8.34 -4.87
CA PRO A 64 -18.90 -7.06 -4.42
C PRO A 64 -17.86 -5.93 -4.36
N GLY A 65 -16.60 -6.27 -4.03
CA GLY A 65 -15.46 -5.35 -4.05
C GLY A 65 -15.13 -4.87 -5.47
N GLY A 66 -15.08 -5.78 -6.44
CA GLY A 66 -14.89 -5.43 -7.85
C GLY A 66 -15.98 -4.51 -8.38
N HIS A 67 -17.23 -4.79 -8.07
CA HIS A 67 -18.36 -3.91 -8.39
C HIS A 67 -18.24 -2.54 -7.72
N ALA A 68 -17.75 -2.49 -6.48
CA ALA A 68 -17.51 -1.23 -5.78
C ALA A 68 -16.41 -0.41 -6.48
N VAL A 69 -15.30 -1.04 -6.90
CA VAL A 69 -14.24 -0.36 -7.66
C VAL A 69 -14.79 0.27 -8.94
N VAL A 70 -15.61 -0.45 -9.71
CA VAL A 70 -16.27 0.10 -10.91
C VAL A 70 -17.09 1.34 -10.57
N ARG A 71 -17.90 1.30 -9.50
CA ARG A 71 -18.70 2.45 -9.06
C ARG A 71 -17.85 3.64 -8.63
N VAL A 72 -16.78 3.40 -7.87
CA VAL A 72 -15.84 4.45 -7.43
C VAL A 72 -15.19 5.11 -8.64
N ILE A 73 -14.65 4.34 -9.58
CA ILE A 73 -14.04 4.88 -10.80
C ILE A 73 -15.05 5.70 -11.61
N HIS A 74 -16.29 5.21 -11.74
CA HIS A 74 -17.34 5.95 -12.44
C HIS A 74 -17.69 7.27 -11.73
N SER A 75 -17.73 7.29 -10.42
CA SER A 75 -17.96 8.52 -9.62
C SER A 75 -16.82 9.52 -9.81
N LEU A 76 -15.56 9.06 -9.78
CA LEU A 76 -14.39 9.90 -9.97
C LEU A 76 -14.30 10.46 -11.40
N ALA A 77 -14.75 9.72 -12.42
CA ALA A 77 -14.81 10.16 -13.82
C ALA A 77 -15.72 11.39 -14.01
N SER A 78 -16.67 11.60 -13.10
CA SER A 78 -17.60 12.71 -13.15
C SER A 78 -17.24 13.85 -12.17
N ASP A 79 -16.06 13.81 -11.54
CA ASP A 79 -15.66 14.81 -10.54
C ASP A 79 -15.03 16.06 -11.19
N PRO A 80 -15.72 17.24 -11.20
CA PRO A 80 -15.22 18.43 -11.84
C PRO A 80 -14.07 19.12 -11.08
N GLN A 81 -13.81 18.72 -9.84
CA GLN A 81 -12.84 19.39 -8.98
C GLN A 81 -11.41 18.81 -9.11
N CYS A 82 -11.24 17.70 -9.83
CA CYS A 82 -9.95 17.12 -10.12
C CYS A 82 -9.90 16.63 -11.59
N PRO A 83 -9.72 17.53 -12.58
CA PRO A 83 -9.85 17.21 -14.00
C PRO A 83 -8.92 16.07 -14.45
N THR A 84 -7.66 16.08 -14.00
CA THR A 84 -6.68 15.04 -14.35
C THR A 84 -7.11 13.65 -13.86
N LEU A 85 -7.58 13.57 -12.61
CA LEU A 85 -8.11 12.32 -12.07
C LEU A 85 -9.37 11.86 -12.81
N ALA A 86 -10.25 12.80 -13.16
CA ALA A 86 -11.49 12.53 -13.87
C ALA A 86 -11.22 11.99 -15.28
N GLU A 87 -10.22 12.51 -15.99
CA GLU A 87 -9.83 12.02 -17.32
C GLU A 87 -9.34 10.57 -17.27
N ASP A 88 -8.43 10.25 -16.36
CA ASP A 88 -7.91 8.90 -16.17
C ASP A 88 -9.01 7.92 -15.71
N ALA A 89 -9.89 8.37 -14.81
CA ALA A 89 -11.03 7.59 -14.36
C ALA A 89 -12.06 7.36 -15.50
N ALA A 90 -12.26 8.32 -16.40
CA ALA A 90 -13.13 8.18 -17.56
C ALA A 90 -12.59 7.13 -18.55
N ALA A 91 -11.27 7.10 -18.77
CA ALA A 91 -10.64 6.08 -19.61
C ALA A 91 -10.88 4.67 -19.03
N LEU A 92 -10.66 4.47 -17.73
CA LEU A 92 -10.96 3.21 -17.05
C LEU A 92 -12.45 2.86 -17.11
N SER A 93 -13.32 3.83 -16.82
CA SER A 93 -14.78 3.64 -16.86
C SER A 93 -15.25 3.15 -18.22
N SER A 94 -14.70 3.71 -19.32
CA SER A 94 -14.99 3.28 -20.69
C SER A 94 -14.54 1.83 -20.94
N GLN A 95 -13.36 1.45 -20.45
CA GLN A 95 -12.88 0.07 -20.53
C GLN A 95 -13.81 -0.90 -19.80
N PHE A 96 -14.28 -0.52 -18.60
CA PHE A 96 -15.17 -1.36 -17.79
C PHE A 96 -16.56 -1.52 -18.43
N GLN A 97 -17.09 -0.47 -19.04
CA GLN A 97 -18.38 -0.53 -19.75
C GLN A 97 -18.35 -1.49 -20.95
N ALA A 98 -17.20 -1.63 -21.59
CA ALA A 98 -17.02 -2.56 -22.71
C ALA A 98 -16.82 -4.02 -22.27
N ASP A 99 -16.65 -4.29 -20.98
CA ASP A 99 -16.35 -5.62 -20.44
C ASP A 99 -17.28 -6.01 -19.28
N PRO A 100 -18.29 -6.87 -19.54
CA PRO A 100 -19.19 -7.32 -18.46
C PRO A 100 -18.50 -8.08 -17.32
N LEU A 101 -17.29 -8.60 -17.54
CA LEU A 101 -16.50 -9.32 -16.54
C LEU A 101 -15.52 -8.39 -15.80
N ALA A 102 -15.53 -7.08 -16.08
CA ALA A 102 -14.63 -6.13 -15.46
C ALA A 102 -14.58 -6.24 -13.93
N PRO A 103 -15.68 -6.37 -13.15
CA PRO A 103 -15.61 -6.47 -11.70
C PRO A 103 -14.75 -7.64 -11.23
N ARG A 104 -14.89 -8.81 -11.85
CA ARG A 104 -14.09 -9.99 -11.53
C ARG A 104 -12.63 -9.82 -11.95
N ARG A 105 -12.38 -9.36 -13.19
CA ARG A 105 -11.02 -9.14 -13.71
C ARG A 105 -10.25 -8.11 -12.89
N ILE A 106 -10.90 -7.07 -12.38
CA ILE A 106 -10.31 -6.09 -11.46
C ILE A 106 -9.77 -6.79 -10.21
N VAL A 107 -10.57 -7.65 -9.59
CA VAL A 107 -10.17 -8.38 -8.38
C VAL A 107 -9.01 -9.34 -8.68
N ASP A 108 -9.13 -10.15 -9.71
CA ASP A 108 -8.11 -11.12 -10.12
C ASP A 108 -6.78 -10.39 -10.40
N TRP A 109 -6.81 -9.27 -11.14
CA TRP A 109 -5.63 -8.45 -11.41
C TRP A 109 -5.01 -7.82 -10.17
N LEU A 110 -5.82 -7.29 -9.24
CA LEU A 110 -5.33 -6.73 -7.97
C LEU A 110 -4.67 -7.81 -7.10
N LEU A 111 -5.09 -9.05 -7.21
CA LEU A 111 -4.51 -10.21 -6.51
C LEU A 111 -3.29 -10.80 -7.22
N GLY A 112 -2.96 -10.36 -8.43
CA GLY A 112 -1.72 -10.73 -9.11
C GLY A 112 -1.90 -11.51 -10.43
N ASP A 113 -3.10 -11.53 -11.00
CA ASP A 113 -3.30 -12.04 -12.36
C ASP A 113 -2.86 -10.98 -13.38
N ASP A 114 -1.76 -11.23 -14.06
CA ASP A 114 -1.17 -10.33 -15.05
C ASP A 114 -1.74 -10.50 -16.47
N ALA A 115 -2.75 -11.38 -16.65
CA ALA A 115 -3.35 -11.65 -17.97
C ALA A 115 -4.20 -10.49 -18.52
N TRP A 116 -4.54 -9.53 -17.70
CA TRP A 116 -5.34 -8.35 -18.07
C TRP A 116 -4.56 -7.06 -17.84
N GLU A 117 -4.54 -6.19 -18.86
CA GLU A 117 -3.87 -4.89 -18.79
C GLU A 117 -4.89 -3.74 -18.74
N PRO A 118 -5.09 -3.11 -17.58
CA PRO A 118 -5.94 -1.92 -17.47
C PRO A 118 -5.24 -0.68 -18.07
N VAL A 119 -5.99 0.17 -18.77
CA VAL A 119 -5.48 1.35 -19.48
C VAL A 119 -4.83 2.40 -18.58
N ARG A 120 -5.12 2.41 -17.30
CA ARG A 120 -4.54 3.29 -16.26
C ARG A 120 -4.22 2.45 -15.03
N SER A 121 -3.26 1.57 -15.17
CA SER A 121 -2.94 0.54 -14.16
C SER A 121 -2.59 1.14 -12.79
N GLY A 122 -1.86 2.25 -12.74
CA GLY A 122 -1.50 2.97 -11.52
C GLY A 122 -2.73 3.48 -10.76
N LEU A 123 -3.66 4.15 -11.47
CA LEU A 123 -4.92 4.63 -10.87
C LEU A 123 -5.79 3.46 -10.39
N LEU A 124 -5.94 2.43 -11.23
CA LEU A 124 -6.74 1.26 -10.85
C LEU A 124 -6.15 0.56 -9.63
N ARG A 125 -4.84 0.40 -9.55
CA ARG A 125 -4.16 -0.20 -8.38
C ARG A 125 -4.43 0.61 -7.12
N SER A 126 -4.31 1.92 -7.21
CA SER A 126 -4.55 2.86 -6.10
C SER A 126 -6.00 2.77 -5.61
N VAL A 127 -6.96 3.10 -6.48
CA VAL A 127 -8.39 3.12 -6.15
C VAL A 127 -8.89 1.72 -5.79
N GLY A 128 -8.45 0.70 -6.52
CA GLY A 128 -8.84 -0.68 -6.29
C GLY A 128 -8.47 -1.17 -4.89
N TRP A 129 -7.20 -1.00 -4.48
CA TRP A 129 -6.79 -1.41 -3.14
C TRP A 129 -7.36 -0.54 -2.02
N ILE A 130 -7.56 0.77 -2.22
CA ILE A 130 -8.24 1.62 -1.25
C ILE A 130 -9.68 1.11 -1.05
N THR A 131 -10.38 0.79 -2.14
CA THR A 131 -11.75 0.27 -2.10
C THR A 131 -11.82 -1.11 -1.45
N LEU A 132 -11.00 -2.06 -1.89
CA LEU A 132 -10.98 -3.41 -1.31
C LEU A 132 -10.59 -3.38 0.18
N ALA A 133 -9.60 -2.57 0.58
CA ALA A 133 -9.19 -2.46 1.98
C ALA A 133 -10.34 -1.98 2.89
N ALA A 134 -11.17 -1.07 2.40
CA ALA A 134 -12.35 -0.61 3.14
C ALA A 134 -13.35 -1.75 3.38
N GLY A 135 -13.65 -2.54 2.33
CA GLY A 135 -14.55 -3.70 2.44
C GLY A 135 -13.95 -4.85 3.26
N LEU A 136 -12.65 -5.09 3.14
CA LEU A 136 -11.95 -6.14 3.86
C LEU A 136 -11.76 -5.86 5.35
N ARG A 137 -11.99 -4.63 5.82
CA ARG A 137 -11.72 -4.24 7.21
C ARG A 137 -12.31 -5.19 8.25
N PRO A 138 -13.61 -5.60 8.19
CA PRO A 138 -14.18 -6.55 9.16
C PRO A 138 -13.51 -7.92 9.10
N LEU A 139 -13.19 -8.40 7.89
CA LEU A 139 -12.48 -9.66 7.70
C LEU A 139 -11.06 -9.62 8.28
N VAL A 140 -10.32 -8.54 8.03
CA VAL A 140 -8.96 -8.34 8.56
C VAL A 140 -8.99 -8.25 10.08
N GLN A 141 -9.99 -7.59 10.67
CA GLN A 141 -10.17 -7.53 12.13
C GLN A 141 -10.44 -8.91 12.73
N ALA A 142 -11.37 -9.67 12.16
CA ALA A 142 -11.67 -11.03 12.60
C ALA A 142 -10.46 -11.95 12.43
N PHE A 143 -9.75 -11.86 11.32
CA PHE A 143 -8.52 -12.60 11.06
C PHE A 143 -7.42 -12.25 12.06
N THR A 144 -7.24 -10.98 12.38
CA THR A 144 -6.25 -10.52 13.37
C THR A 144 -6.56 -11.05 14.76
N ALA A 145 -7.84 -11.14 15.12
CA ALA A 145 -8.26 -11.69 16.42
C ALA A 145 -8.07 -13.23 16.51
N TRP A 146 -8.18 -13.93 15.39
CA TRP A 146 -8.03 -15.39 15.32
C TRP A 146 -6.58 -15.84 15.22
N ARG A 147 -5.76 -15.19 14.40
CA ARG A 147 -4.41 -15.65 14.10
C ARG A 147 -3.46 -15.47 15.27
N ASP A 148 -2.53 -16.39 15.39
CA ASP A 148 -1.37 -16.27 16.27
C ASP A 148 -0.21 -15.60 15.48
N ASP A 149 0.06 -14.32 15.80
CA ASP A 149 1.13 -13.55 15.16
C ASP A 149 2.53 -14.14 15.39
N ASP A 150 2.74 -14.91 16.48
CA ASP A 150 4.01 -15.57 16.75
C ASP A 150 4.26 -16.79 15.87
N ARG A 151 3.23 -17.27 15.17
CA ARG A 151 3.32 -18.37 14.19
C ARG A 151 3.51 -17.88 12.76
N TRP A 152 3.03 -16.65 12.43
CA TRP A 152 3.19 -16.13 11.06
C TRP A 152 4.64 -15.76 10.76
N LEU A 153 5.27 -14.87 11.49
CA LEU A 153 6.66 -14.37 11.39
C LEU A 153 7.25 -14.29 9.98
N ARG A 154 6.43 -14.19 8.95
CA ARG A 154 6.85 -14.11 7.54
C ARG A 154 7.00 -12.65 7.11
N ARG A 155 7.81 -12.43 6.08
CA ARG A 155 8.11 -11.09 5.56
C ARG A 155 6.97 -10.44 4.78
N TYR A 156 5.96 -11.19 4.39
CA TYR A 156 4.82 -10.74 3.59
C TYR A 156 3.52 -10.76 4.40
N CYS A 157 2.56 -9.97 3.90
CA CYS A 157 1.27 -9.78 4.55
C CYS A 157 0.47 -11.08 4.66
N PRO A 158 -0.02 -11.46 5.86
CA PRO A 158 -0.81 -12.67 6.05
C PRO A 158 -2.17 -12.62 5.34
N THR A 159 -2.66 -11.43 5.00
CA THR A 159 -3.94 -11.29 4.30
C THR A 159 -3.77 -11.36 2.78
N CYS A 160 -2.92 -10.51 2.17
CA CYS A 160 -2.85 -10.38 0.71
C CYS A 160 -1.49 -10.71 0.09
N GLY A 161 -0.51 -11.20 0.86
CA GLY A 161 0.80 -11.60 0.35
C GLY A 161 1.76 -10.46 -0.01
N ALA A 162 1.33 -9.19 0.05
CA ALA A 162 2.19 -8.06 -0.33
C ALA A 162 3.36 -7.86 0.67
N LEU A 163 4.47 -7.31 0.17
CA LEU A 163 5.56 -6.85 1.02
C LEU A 163 5.14 -5.63 1.86
N PRO A 164 5.75 -5.41 3.03
CA PRO A 164 5.37 -4.32 3.92
C PRO A 164 5.76 -2.95 3.36
N ALA A 165 4.84 -2.00 3.39
CA ALA A 165 5.09 -0.61 3.05
C ALA A 165 5.57 0.21 4.26
N MET A 166 5.09 -0.15 5.45
CA MET A 166 5.36 0.55 6.70
C MET A 166 5.71 -0.45 7.81
N ALA A 167 6.31 0.06 8.87
CA ALA A 167 6.48 -0.65 10.13
C ALA A 167 6.19 0.27 11.31
N HIS A 168 5.88 -0.30 12.48
CA HIS A 168 5.86 0.44 13.73
C HIS A 168 6.43 -0.37 14.89
N LEU A 169 6.92 0.35 15.90
CA LEU A 169 7.49 -0.24 17.11
C LEU A 169 6.50 -0.06 18.27
N VAL A 170 5.96 -1.17 18.76
CA VAL A 170 4.95 -1.19 19.84
C VAL A 170 5.57 -1.66 21.15
N GLY A 171 5.21 -0.99 22.24
CA GLY A 171 5.66 -1.30 23.59
C GLY A 171 6.66 -0.28 24.13
N VAL A 172 7.33 -0.61 25.24
CA VAL A 172 8.33 0.25 25.91
C VAL A 172 9.73 -0.32 25.77
N ASP A 173 10.75 0.55 25.72
CA ASP A 173 12.15 0.12 25.70
C ASP A 173 12.60 -0.37 27.10
N PRO A 174 13.43 -1.41 27.18
CA PRO A 174 13.87 -2.30 26.11
C PRO A 174 12.83 -3.42 25.91
N GLY A 175 12.29 -3.62 24.78
CA GLY A 175 11.33 -4.71 24.54
C GLY A 175 10.29 -4.41 23.49
N ARG A 176 10.41 -3.28 22.80
CA ARG A 176 9.51 -2.98 21.69
C ARG A 176 9.49 -4.08 20.65
N ARG A 177 8.30 -4.46 20.22
CA ARG A 177 8.06 -5.41 19.13
C ARG A 177 7.86 -4.64 17.84
N ARG A 178 8.41 -5.17 16.74
CA ARG A 178 8.17 -4.64 15.41
C ARG A 178 6.94 -5.29 14.81
N PHE A 179 6.02 -4.45 14.35
CA PHE A 179 4.93 -4.82 13.49
C PHE A 179 5.18 -4.25 12.09
N LEU A 180 4.98 -5.06 11.08
CA LEU A 180 4.95 -4.65 9.68
C LEU A 180 3.51 -4.32 9.30
N ARG A 181 3.34 -3.37 8.37
CA ARG A 181 2.03 -2.94 7.89
C ARG A 181 1.96 -3.01 6.38
N CYS A 182 0.89 -3.60 5.89
CA CYS A 182 0.61 -3.71 4.47
C CYS A 182 0.11 -2.38 3.90
N GLY A 183 0.72 -1.91 2.80
CA GLY A 183 0.26 -0.72 2.08
C GLY A 183 -1.03 -0.94 1.28
N ARG A 184 -1.43 -2.20 1.04
CA ARG A 184 -2.64 -2.57 0.28
C ARG A 184 -3.85 -2.73 1.19
N CYS A 185 -3.89 -3.79 2.01
CA CYS A 185 -5.05 -4.14 2.83
C CYS A 185 -4.99 -3.61 4.27
N ALA A 186 -3.97 -2.84 4.63
CA ALA A 186 -3.73 -2.27 5.95
C ALA A 186 -3.58 -3.29 7.10
N SER A 187 -3.46 -4.59 6.82
CA SER A 187 -3.13 -5.59 7.83
C SER A 187 -1.79 -5.31 8.47
N GLU A 188 -1.70 -5.58 9.77
CA GLU A 188 -0.46 -5.51 10.53
C GLU A 188 -0.12 -6.90 11.04
N TRP A 189 1.18 -7.22 11.11
CA TRP A 189 1.64 -8.50 11.62
C TRP A 189 3.01 -8.37 12.27
N ARG A 190 3.26 -9.24 13.24
CA ARG A 190 4.54 -9.28 13.94
C ARG A 190 5.65 -9.79 13.04
N TYR A 191 6.83 -9.16 13.12
CA TYR A 191 8.04 -9.62 12.47
C TYR A 191 9.27 -9.37 13.34
N GLY A 192 10.28 -10.25 13.24
CA GLY A 192 11.50 -10.14 14.04
C GLY A 192 12.21 -8.80 13.86
N ARG A 193 12.66 -8.17 14.97
CA ARG A 193 13.40 -6.90 14.92
C ARG A 193 14.77 -7.03 14.27
N THR A 194 15.32 -8.24 14.29
CA THR A 194 16.70 -8.55 13.92
C THR A 194 16.86 -9.02 12.49
N GLY A 195 15.78 -9.17 11.72
CA GLY A 195 15.82 -9.58 10.34
C GLY A 195 15.39 -8.50 9.36
N CYS A 196 15.99 -8.47 8.19
CA CYS A 196 15.52 -7.65 7.08
C CYS A 196 14.22 -8.24 6.53
N PRO A 197 13.11 -7.48 6.41
CA PRO A 197 11.85 -8.02 5.87
C PRO A 197 11.89 -8.24 4.35
N PHE A 198 13.00 -7.96 3.68
CA PHE A 198 13.12 -8.11 2.24
C PHE A 198 14.09 -9.21 1.81
N CYS A 199 15.26 -9.31 2.42
CA CYS A 199 16.27 -10.33 2.10
C CYS A 199 16.62 -11.26 3.26
N GLU A 200 15.93 -11.14 4.40
CA GLU A 200 16.05 -11.97 5.60
C GLU A 200 17.47 -11.97 6.25
N THR A 201 18.32 -11.04 5.81
CA THR A 201 19.64 -10.86 6.41
C THR A 201 19.55 -10.43 7.89
N GLU A 202 20.54 -10.80 8.68
CA GLU A 202 20.58 -10.58 10.12
C GLU A 202 20.81 -9.09 10.53
N SER A 203 20.61 -8.81 11.81
CA SER A 203 20.53 -7.46 12.39
C SER A 203 21.75 -6.56 12.22
N HIS A 204 22.96 -7.13 12.12
CA HIS A 204 24.19 -6.35 11.95
C HIS A 204 24.25 -5.57 10.62
N ARG A 205 23.33 -5.82 9.70
CA ARG A 205 23.19 -5.10 8.43
C ARG A 205 22.02 -4.13 8.41
N LEU A 206 21.32 -3.99 9.54
CA LEU A 206 20.18 -3.06 9.63
C LEU A 206 20.64 -1.74 10.23
N ALA A 207 20.28 -0.65 9.57
CA ALA A 207 20.53 0.70 10.02
C ALA A 207 19.25 1.54 9.97
N SER A 208 19.28 2.68 10.67
CA SER A 208 18.13 3.59 10.73
C SER A 208 18.59 5.03 10.51
N VAL A 209 17.76 5.79 9.79
CA VAL A 209 17.93 7.24 9.64
C VAL A 209 16.70 7.93 10.20
N GLY A 210 16.90 8.68 11.29
CA GLY A 210 15.87 9.58 11.81
C GLY A 210 15.74 10.82 10.91
N VAL A 211 14.55 11.40 10.89
CA VAL A 211 14.26 12.65 10.20
C VAL A 211 13.67 13.62 11.22
N ASP A 212 14.33 14.75 11.42
CA ASP A 212 13.87 15.73 12.40
C ASP A 212 12.54 16.36 11.98
N GLY A 213 11.64 16.55 12.93
CA GLY A 213 10.32 17.13 12.69
C GLY A 213 9.26 16.13 12.20
N GLU A 214 9.60 14.90 11.91
CA GLU A 214 8.73 13.89 11.28
C GLU A 214 7.88 13.09 12.28
N GLY A 215 7.58 13.59 13.45
CA GLY A 215 6.63 12.98 14.39
C GLY A 215 6.99 11.57 14.89
N GLY A 216 8.25 11.18 14.84
CA GLY A 216 8.73 9.85 15.20
C GLY A 216 8.82 8.89 14.02
N LEU A 217 8.63 9.35 12.80
CA LEU A 217 8.93 8.59 11.59
C LEU A 217 10.43 8.52 11.34
N ARG A 218 10.89 7.40 10.82
CA ARG A 218 12.28 7.17 10.39
C ARG A 218 12.33 6.19 9.23
N ILE A 219 13.49 6.09 8.60
CA ILE A 219 13.76 5.11 7.56
C ILE A 219 14.64 4.02 8.16
N ASP A 220 14.12 2.78 8.25
CA ASP A 220 14.91 1.60 8.59
C ASP A 220 15.32 0.91 7.27
N TYR A 221 16.61 0.62 7.09
CA TYR A 221 17.10 0.04 5.83
C TYR A 221 18.12 -1.07 6.06
N CYS A 222 18.27 -1.92 5.05
CA CYS A 222 19.23 -3.00 5.03
C CYS A 222 20.44 -2.62 4.15
N GLU A 223 21.64 -2.70 4.70
CA GLU A 223 22.87 -2.44 3.94
C GLU A 223 23.15 -3.50 2.87
N ALA A 224 22.65 -4.75 3.07
CA ALA A 224 22.88 -5.84 2.14
C ALA A 224 22.04 -5.71 0.86
N CYS A 225 20.71 -5.54 0.98
CA CYS A 225 19.82 -5.44 -0.19
C CYS A 225 19.45 -4.02 -0.57
N ARG A 226 19.82 -3.01 0.24
CA ARG A 226 19.46 -1.61 0.10
C ARG A 226 17.94 -1.33 0.21
N GLY A 227 17.15 -2.36 0.54
CA GLY A 227 15.71 -2.21 0.78
C GLY A 227 15.44 -1.42 2.07
N TYR A 228 14.41 -0.57 2.07
CA TYR A 228 14.00 0.22 3.23
C TYR A 228 12.52 0.06 3.55
N VAL A 229 12.17 0.33 4.80
CA VAL A 229 10.80 0.45 5.28
C VAL A 229 10.69 1.73 6.13
N LYS A 230 9.63 2.49 5.92
CA LYS A 230 9.30 3.65 6.76
C LYS A 230 8.76 3.14 8.08
N THR A 231 9.35 3.55 9.19
CA THR A 231 9.03 3.02 10.52
C THR A 231 8.56 4.13 11.43
N TYR A 232 7.37 3.96 12.02
CA TYR A 232 6.91 4.80 13.10
C TYR A 232 7.47 4.31 14.44
N ASN A 233 8.18 5.17 15.13
CA ASN A 233 8.86 4.90 16.41
C ASN A 233 8.21 5.66 17.58
N GLY A 234 7.09 6.34 17.36
CA GLY A 234 6.39 7.09 18.38
C GLY A 234 5.61 6.20 19.36
N GLN A 235 4.98 6.85 20.33
CA GLN A 235 4.04 6.21 21.25
C GLN A 235 2.64 6.72 20.93
N GLY A 236 1.66 5.81 20.88
CA GLY A 236 0.26 6.13 20.64
C GLY A 236 -0.28 5.60 19.30
N ASP A 237 -1.56 5.78 19.10
CA ASP A 237 -2.29 5.39 17.89
C ASP A 237 -2.27 6.55 16.88
N GLU A 238 -1.18 6.66 16.17
CA GLU A 238 -0.97 7.67 15.16
C GLU A 238 -1.30 7.11 13.77
N SER A 239 -2.57 6.83 13.53
CA SER A 239 -3.05 6.25 12.26
C SER A 239 -2.60 7.04 11.02
N VAL A 240 -2.45 8.35 11.16
CA VAL A 240 -1.93 9.24 10.13
C VAL A 240 -0.48 8.89 9.78
N LEU A 241 0.37 8.63 10.78
CA LEU A 241 1.78 8.29 10.60
C LEU A 241 2.01 6.85 10.16
N LEU A 242 0.97 6.02 10.24
CA LEU A 242 0.96 4.64 9.76
C LEU A 242 0.37 4.51 8.35
N ALA A 243 -0.08 5.61 7.76
CA ALA A 243 -0.51 5.64 6.38
C ALA A 243 0.69 5.90 5.45
N ASP A 244 0.91 5.00 4.49
CA ASP A 244 2.06 5.08 3.57
C ASP A 244 2.14 6.43 2.83
N TRP A 245 1.00 6.94 2.38
CA TRP A 245 0.93 8.15 1.58
C TRP A 245 1.24 9.46 2.33
N THR A 246 1.09 9.49 3.64
CA THR A 246 1.36 10.69 4.45
C THR A 246 2.86 10.93 4.66
N SER A 247 3.70 9.96 4.29
CA SER A 247 5.15 9.99 4.44
C SER A 247 5.91 9.73 3.13
N LEU A 248 5.32 10.06 1.96
CA LEU A 248 5.96 9.86 0.64
C LEU A 248 7.25 10.67 0.46
N HIS A 249 7.40 11.79 1.15
CA HIS A 249 8.65 12.55 1.17
C HIS A 249 9.83 11.74 1.74
N LEU A 250 9.57 10.79 2.64
CA LEU A 250 10.61 9.89 3.12
C LEU A 250 11.06 8.90 2.03
N ASP A 251 10.20 8.57 1.08
CA ASP A 251 10.57 7.76 -0.07
C ASP A 251 11.56 8.51 -0.97
N LEU A 252 11.37 9.83 -1.16
CA LEU A 252 12.32 10.66 -1.89
C LEU A 252 13.68 10.74 -1.16
N LEU A 253 13.66 10.95 0.16
CA LEU A 253 14.88 10.97 0.97
C LEU A 253 15.61 9.61 0.95
N ALA A 254 14.88 8.51 0.94
CA ALA A 254 15.46 7.17 0.82
C ALA A 254 16.09 6.96 -0.56
N CYS A 255 15.39 7.40 -1.60
CA CYS A 255 15.85 7.34 -2.98
C CYS A 255 17.17 8.12 -3.18
N ASP A 256 17.25 9.36 -2.68
CA ASP A 256 18.47 10.20 -2.74
C ASP A 256 19.68 9.54 -2.06
N ARG A 257 19.45 8.62 -1.12
CA ARG A 257 20.46 7.79 -0.48
C ARG A 257 20.75 6.47 -1.21
N GLY A 258 20.16 6.27 -2.38
CA GLY A 258 20.28 5.03 -3.16
C GLY A 258 19.63 3.83 -2.48
N LEU A 259 18.62 4.04 -1.63
CA LEU A 259 17.83 2.99 -1.03
C LEU A 259 16.68 2.59 -1.99
N LYS A 260 16.26 1.33 -1.91
CA LYS A 260 15.25 0.76 -2.81
C LYS A 260 13.93 0.56 -2.06
N ARG A 261 12.83 1.05 -2.63
CA ARG A 261 11.50 0.69 -2.17
C ARG A 261 11.17 -0.71 -2.68
N MET A 262 10.93 -1.65 -1.75
CA MET A 262 10.67 -3.05 -2.09
C MET A 262 9.17 -3.37 -2.18
N ALA A 263 8.34 -2.60 -1.49
CA ALA A 263 6.89 -2.71 -1.57
C ALA A 263 6.35 -1.82 -2.68
N SER A 264 5.43 -2.32 -3.50
CA SER A 264 4.72 -1.50 -4.49
C SER A 264 3.98 -0.35 -3.79
N SER A 265 4.13 0.86 -4.29
CA SER A 265 3.36 2.01 -3.84
C SER A 265 1.98 2.02 -4.51
N LEU A 266 0.95 2.42 -3.76
CA LEU A 266 -0.35 2.73 -4.34
C LEU A 266 -0.40 4.14 -4.96
N TYR A 267 0.68 4.91 -4.84
CA TYR A 267 0.75 6.32 -5.24
C TYR A 267 1.78 6.55 -6.34
N GLU A 268 2.34 5.50 -6.92
CA GLU A 268 3.07 5.54 -8.18
C GLU A 268 2.04 5.66 -9.30
N LEU A 269 1.74 6.91 -9.63
CA LEU A 269 0.99 7.22 -10.84
C LEU A 269 1.95 7.04 -12.02
N GLU A 270 1.45 6.44 -13.10
CA GLU A 270 2.24 6.34 -14.33
C GLU A 270 2.72 7.74 -14.75
N PRO A 271 3.99 7.91 -15.13
CA PRO A 271 4.43 9.17 -15.69
C PRO A 271 3.54 9.47 -16.90
N VAL A 272 2.99 10.67 -16.94
CA VAL A 272 2.34 11.19 -18.16
C VAL A 272 3.34 10.95 -19.29
N ALA A 273 2.93 10.20 -20.32
CA ALA A 273 3.79 9.85 -21.43
C ALA A 273 4.42 11.12 -21.99
N SER A 274 5.65 11.41 -21.58
CA SER A 274 6.50 12.33 -22.32
C SER A 274 6.95 11.55 -23.56
N ASP A 275 7.04 12.19 -24.71
CA ASP A 275 7.53 11.61 -25.98
C ASP A 275 8.99 11.09 -25.90
N ALA A 276 9.51 10.83 -24.72
CA ALA A 276 10.79 10.17 -24.49
C ALA A 276 10.61 8.66 -24.49
N PRO A 277 11.45 7.90 -25.22
CA PRO A 277 11.38 6.44 -25.23
C PRO A 277 11.56 5.91 -23.79
N PRO A 278 10.80 4.83 -23.41
CA PRO A 278 10.86 4.28 -22.07
C PRO A 278 12.29 3.80 -21.77
N PRO A 279 12.85 4.14 -20.59
CA PRO A 279 14.10 3.54 -20.18
C PRO A 279 13.84 2.04 -19.97
N PHE A 280 14.60 1.25 -20.65
CA PHE A 280 14.75 -0.20 -20.63
C PHE A 280 13.84 -0.98 -19.66
N THR A 281 12.91 -1.75 -20.22
CA THR A 281 12.27 -2.89 -19.54
C THR A 281 13.32 -3.97 -19.31
N THR A 282 13.90 -4.01 -18.10
CA THR A 282 14.52 -5.22 -17.61
C THR A 282 13.44 -5.99 -16.86
N ALA A 283 13.16 -7.21 -17.31
CA ALA A 283 12.37 -8.21 -16.61
C ALA A 283 13.14 -8.66 -15.34
N SER A 284 13.16 -7.82 -14.33
CA SER A 284 13.61 -8.09 -12.96
C SER A 284 13.32 -6.81 -12.17
N GLY A 285 12.41 -6.87 -11.19
CA GLY A 285 11.89 -5.74 -10.42
C GLY A 285 12.90 -4.81 -9.75
N GLU A 286 13.64 -4.07 -10.53
CA GLU A 286 14.53 -3.00 -10.11
C GLU A 286 13.91 -1.68 -10.58
N ALA A 287 13.12 -1.07 -9.70
CA ALA A 287 12.76 0.34 -9.87
C ALA A 287 14.03 1.18 -9.61
N GLU A 288 14.73 1.55 -10.67
CA GLU A 288 15.80 2.54 -10.58
C GLU A 288 15.18 3.92 -10.35
N CYS A 289 15.58 4.54 -9.26
CA CYS A 289 15.24 5.91 -8.93
C CYS A 289 16.03 6.87 -9.83
N GLU A 290 15.48 7.20 -11.01
CA GLU A 290 16.04 8.27 -11.85
C GLU A 290 15.36 9.60 -11.51
N SER A 291 15.92 10.31 -10.51
CA SER A 291 15.70 11.75 -10.36
C SER A 291 16.97 12.53 -10.73
N ARG A 292 17.14 12.84 -12.00
CA ARG A 292 17.97 13.99 -12.41
C ARG A 292 17.04 15.17 -12.69
N GLY A 293 16.54 15.78 -11.66
CA GLY A 293 15.87 17.09 -11.68
C GLY A 293 16.84 18.18 -11.32
N ASN A 294 17.25 18.93 -12.29
CA ASN A 294 18.08 20.13 -12.28
C ASN A 294 17.54 21.17 -11.27
N MET A 295 18.10 21.23 -10.07
CA MET A 295 17.95 22.37 -9.17
C MET A 295 19.13 23.34 -9.32
N ALA A 296 19.17 24.03 -10.45
CA ALA A 296 19.95 25.24 -10.59
C ALA A 296 18.99 26.42 -10.77
N SER A 297 19.07 27.36 -9.84
CA SER A 297 18.45 28.70 -9.82
C SER A 297 17.25 28.85 -8.90
N LEU A 298 17.52 29.13 -7.65
CA LEU A 298 16.84 30.19 -6.88
C LEU A 298 17.83 30.69 -5.84
N ARG A 299 18.52 31.75 -6.22
CA ARG A 299 19.11 32.72 -5.27
C ARG A 299 18.06 33.76 -4.92
#